data_f7161d942b3a3dad14bbdd83a6826b75
#
_entry.id   f7161d942b3a3dad14bbdd83a6826b75
#
_cell.length_a   1.000
_cell.length_b   1.000
_cell.length_c   1.000
_cell.angle_alpha   90.00
_cell.angle_beta   90.00
_cell.angle_gamma   90.00
#
_symmetry.space_group_name_H-M   'P 1'
#
loop_
_entity.id
_entity.type
_entity.pdbx_description
1 polymer ?
#
loop_
_entity_poly.entity_id
_entity_poly.type
_entity_poly.pdbx_seq_one_letter_code
_entity_poly.pdbx_strand_id
1 'polypeptide(L)'
;MAIKTGKITPCLWFDTEAEDAAKLYVSVFGNSRIRRVSRYGKEGFEIHGKKAGTVMSVEFELEGQSFVGLNGGPLYKFTEAVSFQVPCETQEEIDHFWTNL
;
A
#
# COMPACT_ATOMS: atom_id res chain seq x y z
N MET A 1 11.79 20.51 13.25
CA MET A 1 11.49 19.21 13.86
C MET A 1 11.12 18.22 12.78
N ALA A 2 11.83 17.14 12.71
CA ALA A 2 11.45 16.11 11.79
C ALA A 2 10.14 15.49 12.28
N ILE A 3 9.09 15.65 11.51
CA ILE A 3 7.86 14.94 11.79
C ILE A 3 8.12 13.49 11.40
N LYS A 4 8.34 12.68 12.41
CA LYS A 4 8.36 11.25 12.13
C LYS A 4 6.94 10.84 11.79
N THR A 5 6.78 10.27 10.60
CA THR A 5 5.60 9.47 10.33
C THR A 5 5.44 8.54 11.53
N GLY A 6 4.25 8.48 12.08
CA GLY A 6 4.00 7.87 13.36
C GLY A 6 4.49 6.44 13.50
N LYS A 7 4.46 5.97 14.70
CA LYS A 7 4.87 4.60 15.06
C LYS A 7 3.98 3.53 14.43
N ILE A 8 2.82 3.92 13.91
CA ILE A 8 1.86 2.97 13.35
C ILE A 8 1.91 3.07 11.83
N THR A 9 2.21 1.97 11.19
CA THR A 9 2.20 1.86 9.73
C THR A 9 1.18 0.80 9.35
N PRO A 10 0.09 1.20 8.67
CA PRO A 10 -0.87 0.23 8.17
C PRO A 10 -0.21 -0.72 7.17
N CYS A 11 -0.51 -2.01 7.31
CA CYS A 11 -0.07 -3.04 6.38
C CYS A 11 -1.30 -3.60 5.68
N LEU A 12 -1.36 -3.46 4.36
CA LEU A 12 -2.46 -3.90 3.54
C LEU A 12 -2.10 -5.22 2.88
N TRP A 13 -2.93 -6.23 3.08
CA TRP A 13 -2.69 -7.55 2.51
C TRP A 13 -3.25 -7.64 1.10
N PHE A 14 -2.43 -8.09 0.16
CA PHE A 14 -2.83 -8.37 -1.21
C PHE A 14 -2.46 -9.79 -1.57
N ASP A 15 -3.10 -10.34 -2.57
CA ASP A 15 -2.65 -11.61 -3.16
C ASP A 15 -1.36 -11.39 -3.95
N THR A 16 -1.42 -10.59 -5.03
CA THR A 16 -0.28 -10.33 -5.91
C THR A 16 -0.17 -8.87 -6.36
N GLU A 17 -1.12 -8.00 -5.97
CA GLU A 17 -1.35 -6.69 -6.57
C GLU A 17 -0.76 -5.53 -5.78
N ALA A 18 0.09 -5.78 -4.78
CA ALA A 18 0.58 -4.72 -3.89
C ALA A 18 1.29 -3.60 -4.65
N GLU A 19 2.12 -3.93 -5.63
CA GLU A 19 2.85 -2.92 -6.39
C GLU A 19 1.91 -2.09 -7.27
N ASP A 20 0.98 -2.74 -7.96
CA ASP A 20 0.00 -2.03 -8.80
C ASP A 20 -0.90 -1.14 -7.95
N ALA A 21 -1.33 -1.63 -6.80
CA ALA A 21 -2.14 -0.84 -5.88
C ALA A 21 -1.37 0.38 -5.37
N ALA A 22 -0.11 0.21 -4.96
CA ALA A 22 0.72 1.31 -4.50
C ALA A 22 0.92 2.36 -5.60
N LYS A 23 1.15 1.93 -6.83
CA LYS A 23 1.28 2.85 -7.97
C LYS A 23 0.01 3.65 -8.20
N LEU A 24 -1.14 3.01 -8.10
CA LEU A 24 -2.43 3.69 -8.23
C LEU A 24 -2.58 4.75 -7.14
N TYR A 25 -2.40 4.37 -5.89
CA TYR A 25 -2.58 5.30 -4.76
C TYR A 25 -1.61 6.49 -4.86
N VAL A 26 -0.35 6.24 -5.18
CA VAL A 26 0.65 7.30 -5.33
C VAL A 26 0.29 8.24 -6.48
N SER A 27 -0.37 7.74 -7.52
CA SER A 27 -0.80 8.58 -8.64
C SER A 27 -2.01 9.44 -8.30
N VAL A 28 -2.82 9.03 -7.33
CA VAL A 28 -4.06 9.73 -6.96
C VAL A 28 -3.83 10.78 -5.88
N PHE A 29 -3.01 10.47 -4.89
CA PHE A 29 -2.73 11.40 -3.78
C PHE A 29 -1.53 12.27 -4.12
N GLY A 30 -1.61 13.57 -3.81
CA GLY A 30 -0.46 14.47 -3.88
C GLY A 30 0.54 14.16 -2.77
N ASN A 31 1.77 14.64 -2.91
CA ASN A 31 2.83 14.43 -1.92
C ASN A 31 2.96 12.96 -1.51
N SER A 32 3.06 12.09 -2.51
CA SER A 32 3.04 10.64 -2.33
C SER A 32 4.16 10.00 -3.14
N ARG A 33 4.68 8.88 -2.66
CA ARG A 33 5.75 8.16 -3.37
C ARG A 33 5.85 6.73 -2.91
N ILE A 34 6.38 5.88 -3.79
CA ILE A 34 6.84 4.55 -3.42
C ILE A 34 8.26 4.70 -2.87
N ARG A 35 8.52 4.15 -1.69
CA ARG A 35 9.81 4.27 -1.03
C ARG A 35 10.69 3.06 -1.27
N ARG A 36 10.13 1.86 -1.21
CA ARG A 36 10.92 0.65 -1.26
C ARG A 36 10.08 -0.51 -1.76
N VAL A 37 10.68 -1.35 -2.59
CA VAL A 37 10.09 -2.60 -3.04
C VAL A 37 11.00 -3.73 -2.57
N SER A 38 10.45 -4.68 -1.82
CA SER A 38 11.17 -5.87 -1.36
C SER A 38 10.65 -7.07 -2.14
N ARG A 39 11.55 -8.02 -2.42
CA ARG A 39 11.22 -9.18 -3.23
C ARG A 39 11.50 -10.46 -2.48
N TYR A 40 10.75 -11.51 -2.79
CA TYR A 40 11.03 -12.83 -2.24
C TYR A 40 12.37 -13.34 -2.73
N GLY A 41 13.15 -13.90 -1.83
CA GLY A 41 14.37 -14.62 -2.17
C GLY A 41 14.09 -16.09 -2.43
N LYS A 42 15.16 -16.84 -2.69
CA LYS A 42 15.05 -18.30 -2.87
C LYS A 42 14.71 -19.02 -1.57
N GLU A 43 15.15 -18.44 -0.46
CA GLU A 43 14.95 -19.02 0.86
C GLU A 43 13.45 -18.94 1.24
N GLY A 44 12.97 -19.97 1.91
CA GLY A 44 11.61 -19.99 2.38
C GLY A 44 10.58 -20.35 1.31
N PHE A 45 10.98 -20.66 0.09
CA PHE A 45 10.05 -21.05 -0.97
C PHE A 45 9.11 -22.18 -0.53
N GLU A 46 9.60 -23.11 0.23
CA GLU A 46 8.82 -24.24 0.76
C GLU A 46 7.69 -23.76 1.66
N ILE A 47 7.86 -22.60 2.29
CA ILE A 47 6.88 -22.03 3.21
C ILE A 47 5.91 -21.10 2.47
N HIS A 48 6.43 -20.15 1.68
CA HIS A 48 5.60 -19.14 1.04
C HIS A 48 5.17 -19.47 -0.40
N GLY A 49 5.85 -20.39 -1.07
CA GLY A 49 5.51 -20.79 -2.43
C GLY A 49 5.73 -19.74 -3.50
N LYS A 50 6.47 -18.68 -3.21
CA LYS A 50 6.70 -17.57 -4.14
C LYS A 50 8.03 -17.72 -4.84
N LYS A 51 8.05 -17.47 -6.15
CA LYS A 51 9.30 -17.47 -6.91
C LYS A 51 10.23 -16.37 -6.43
N ALA A 52 11.52 -16.64 -6.41
CA ALA A 52 12.53 -15.64 -6.17
C ALA A 52 12.38 -14.49 -7.16
N GLY A 53 12.47 -13.24 -6.68
CA GLY A 53 12.31 -12.04 -7.50
C GLY A 53 10.87 -11.52 -7.56
N THR A 54 9.89 -12.28 -7.11
CA THR A 54 8.50 -11.81 -7.02
C THR A 54 8.41 -10.74 -5.92
N VAL A 55 7.62 -9.70 -6.17
CA VAL A 55 7.43 -8.62 -5.18
C VAL A 55 6.80 -9.19 -3.91
N MET A 56 7.46 -8.96 -2.78
CA MET A 56 6.96 -9.37 -1.47
C MET A 56 6.21 -8.24 -0.82
N SER A 57 6.81 -7.06 -0.75
CA SER A 57 6.19 -5.91 -0.10
C SER A 57 6.59 -4.62 -0.79
N VAL A 58 5.73 -3.61 -0.65
CA VAL A 58 5.95 -2.27 -1.18
C VAL A 58 5.70 -1.27 -0.05
N GLU A 59 6.73 -0.48 0.28
CA GLU A 59 6.57 0.62 1.23
C GLU A 59 6.29 1.88 0.46
N PHE A 60 5.22 2.59 0.82
CA PHE A 60 4.83 3.82 0.14
C PHE A 60 4.27 4.84 1.14
N GLU A 61 4.25 6.08 0.71
CA GLU A 61 3.71 7.19 1.49
C GLU A 61 2.58 7.86 0.72
N LEU A 62 1.50 8.17 1.43
CA LEU A 62 0.39 8.97 0.90
C LEU A 62 0.19 10.15 1.85
N GLU A 63 0.43 11.37 1.34
CA GLU A 63 0.30 12.60 2.15
C GLU A 63 1.08 12.52 3.47
N GLY A 64 2.29 11.96 3.43
CA GLY A 64 3.15 11.84 4.60
C GLY A 64 2.86 10.64 5.50
N GLN A 65 1.79 9.89 5.26
CA GLN A 65 1.48 8.68 6.01
C GLN A 65 2.14 7.47 5.36
N SER A 66 2.87 6.70 6.12
CA SER A 66 3.50 5.46 5.64
C SER A 66 2.51 4.31 5.58
N PHE A 67 2.64 3.51 4.53
CA PHE A 67 1.87 2.28 4.31
C PHE A 67 2.80 1.19 3.82
N VAL A 68 2.40 -0.05 4.05
CA VAL A 68 3.05 -1.22 3.45
C VAL A 68 1.98 -2.05 2.75
N GLY A 69 2.23 -2.41 1.50
CA GLY A 69 1.44 -3.39 0.79
C GLY A 69 2.21 -4.71 0.79
N LEU A 70 1.57 -5.79 1.25
CA LEU A 70 2.19 -7.11 1.35
C LEU A 70 1.49 -8.07 0.40
N ASN A 71 2.26 -8.71 -0.47
CA ASN A 71 1.76 -9.79 -1.31
C ASN A 71 1.90 -11.10 -0.54
N GLY A 72 0.90 -11.43 0.24
CA GLY A 72 0.92 -12.60 1.10
C GLY A 72 0.16 -13.81 0.55
N GLY A 73 -0.47 -13.68 -0.62
CA GLY A 73 -1.28 -14.73 -1.23
C GLY A 73 -2.77 -14.55 -0.95
N PRO A 74 -3.60 -15.48 -1.41
CA PRO A 74 -5.06 -15.31 -1.41
C PRO A 74 -5.74 -15.63 -0.07
N LEU A 75 -4.98 -15.78 1.01
CA LEU A 75 -5.52 -16.24 2.29
C LEU A 75 -6.47 -15.25 2.95
N TYR A 76 -6.16 -13.95 2.86
CA TYR A 76 -6.98 -12.90 3.48
C TYR A 76 -7.50 -11.94 2.42
N LYS A 77 -8.65 -11.33 2.70
CA LYS A 77 -9.30 -10.34 1.83
C LYS A 77 -9.64 -9.09 2.61
N PHE A 78 -9.77 -7.97 1.92
CA PHE A 78 -10.23 -6.75 2.53
C PHE A 78 -11.70 -6.89 2.97
N THR A 79 -12.02 -6.22 4.06
CA THR A 79 -13.39 -6.15 4.58
C THR A 79 -13.67 -4.72 5.01
N GLU A 80 -14.94 -4.45 5.34
CA GLU A 80 -15.36 -3.14 5.85
C GLU A 80 -14.95 -2.89 7.30
N ALA A 81 -14.29 -3.87 7.93
CA ALA A 81 -13.89 -3.76 9.34
C ALA A 81 -12.88 -2.63 9.58
N VAL A 82 -12.10 -2.29 8.56
CA VAL A 82 -11.15 -1.19 8.62
C VAL A 82 -11.36 -0.31 7.40
N SER A 83 -11.33 1.00 7.60
CA SER A 83 -11.41 1.98 6.52
C SER A 83 -10.48 3.14 6.80
N PHE A 84 -10.13 3.87 5.75
CA PHE A 84 -9.33 5.08 5.85
C PHE A 84 -10.18 6.24 5.39
N GLN A 85 -10.20 7.29 6.20
CA GLN A 85 -10.93 8.50 5.86
C GLN A 85 -10.00 9.48 5.16
N VAL A 86 -10.48 10.08 4.09
CA VAL A 86 -9.77 11.10 3.33
C VAL A 86 -10.55 12.40 3.48
N PRO A 87 -10.21 13.26 4.46
CA PRO A 87 -10.90 14.54 4.61
C PRO A 87 -10.66 15.41 3.38
N CYS A 88 -11.73 15.99 2.86
CA CYS A 88 -11.68 16.88 1.70
C CYS A 88 -12.31 18.21 2.05
N GLU A 89 -11.73 19.29 1.54
CA GLU A 89 -12.22 20.64 1.81
C GLU A 89 -13.15 21.15 0.72
N THR A 90 -13.06 20.58 -0.49
CA THR A 90 -13.84 21.05 -1.65
C THR A 90 -14.54 19.89 -2.33
N GLN A 91 -15.60 20.22 -3.08
CA GLN A 91 -16.30 19.22 -3.89
C GLN A 91 -15.39 18.67 -4.98
N GLU A 92 -14.51 19.49 -5.53
CA GLU A 92 -13.56 19.06 -6.56
C GLU A 92 -12.62 17.97 -6.03
N GLU A 93 -12.17 18.12 -4.80
CA GLU A 93 -11.35 17.13 -4.12
C GLU A 93 -12.08 15.81 -3.93
N ILE A 94 -13.32 15.88 -3.46
CA ILE A 94 -14.18 14.71 -3.29
C ILE A 94 -14.33 13.98 -4.63
N ASP A 95 -14.64 14.72 -5.68
CA ASP A 95 -14.84 14.15 -7.02
C ASP A 95 -13.56 13.49 -7.54
N HIS A 96 -12.41 14.11 -7.29
CA HIS A 96 -11.12 13.55 -7.69
C HIS A 96 -10.89 12.16 -7.07
N PHE A 97 -11.05 12.03 -5.77
CA PHE A 97 -10.84 10.76 -5.09
C PHE A 97 -11.91 9.73 -5.45
N TRP A 98 -13.16 10.17 -5.55
CA TRP A 98 -14.26 9.29 -5.91
C TRP A 98 -14.07 8.69 -7.29
N THR A 99 -13.60 9.49 -8.24
CA THR A 99 -13.42 9.06 -9.62
C THR A 99 -12.21 8.14 -9.79
N ASN A 100 -11.13 8.38 -9.05
CA ASN A 100 -9.84 7.74 -9.30
C ASN A 100 -9.50 6.57 -8.35
N LEU A 101 -10.27 6.37 -7.31
CA LEU A 101 -10.03 5.25 -6.37
C LEU A 101 -10.98 4.08 -6.56
#